data_27f75cffaf6bac1933a031cc8f78526a
#
_entry.id   27f75cffaf6bac1933a031cc8f78526a
#
_cell.length_a   1.000
_cell.length_b   1.000
_cell.length_c   1.000
_cell.angle_alpha   90.00
_cell.angle_beta   90.00
_cell.angle_gamma   90.00
#
_symmetry.space_group_name_H-M   'P 1'
#
loop_
_entity.id
_entity.type
_entity.pdbx_description
1 polymer ?
#
loop_
_entity_poly.entity_id
_entity_poly.type
_entity_poly.pdbx_seq_one_letter_code
_entity_poly.pdbx_strand_id
1 'polypeptide(L)'
;MAQKTYLEAACELPIYDECDVLVVGGGCAGHSAAIAAARAGCEKVILMERFGYFGGDVTGGYVLMIPALSWHRFNCVRGLQEEWFARLDKNAPDSYICPEREEVGEKDPFKLERWGLIHGCVSPEKGNPYLVRAPYYEPTQLKLEMDAMVEEEPNIKVMIHCWGTKPIMDGNTIKGVIFESKEGRQAILAKVVIDATGDGDLYKLSGAPFFHGANQTDVYRGGQDRSGATALVWRMGGVDFEAYARWSKANPEASAAFRDQLNKIAGYRTGFFPAGVNDVVWWNNWVINRDCSNLEDIRYTEFKVRDSIRPLVEFCRKNMPYGHNAYIYDIAPQLGSRCSYRLNGEHVYSRLDIATGAKFDDVIAWHSVVGMVNGGAPIELPYSSVLPQKVENLLCPGRHFSVDAETVSGVTLIPQCIGLGQGAGVAAAVCVKDGTTTHNVDIKKVQKILCTEQDVPLPRQENTDPELVRELEEYKYGTYTDAAKRCRAAAGLDW
;
A
#
# COMPACT_ATOMS: atom_id res chain seq x y z
N MET A 1 37.78 1.14 -5.31
CA MET A 1 38.19 0.55 -6.62
C MET A 1 37.17 1.02 -7.63
N ALA A 2 37.57 1.44 -8.84
CA ALA A 2 36.65 1.79 -9.90
C ALA A 2 35.82 0.54 -10.27
N GLN A 3 34.51 0.71 -10.43
CA GLN A 3 33.63 -0.37 -10.84
C GLN A 3 34.01 -0.85 -12.25
N LYS A 4 34.20 -2.16 -12.43
CA LYS A 4 34.42 -2.71 -13.76
C LYS A 4 33.12 -2.57 -14.56
N THR A 5 33.24 -2.12 -15.80
CA THR A 5 32.11 -1.94 -16.71
C THR A 5 32.26 -2.82 -17.94
N TYR A 6 31.15 -3.21 -18.54
CA TYR A 6 31.05 -3.85 -19.83
C TYR A 6 30.28 -2.91 -20.77
N LEU A 7 30.79 -2.70 -21.98
CA LEU A 7 30.09 -1.91 -22.99
C LEU A 7 29.17 -2.82 -23.79
N GLU A 8 27.85 -2.64 -23.58
CA GLU A 8 26.82 -3.29 -24.40
C GLU A 8 26.74 -2.58 -25.77
N ALA A 9 26.76 -3.35 -26.85
CA ALA A 9 26.64 -2.79 -28.18
C ALA A 9 25.24 -2.15 -28.38
N ALA A 10 25.18 -1.05 -29.10
CA ALA A 10 23.91 -0.45 -29.49
C ALA A 10 23.15 -1.43 -30.39
N CYS A 11 21.86 -1.59 -30.14
CA CYS A 11 20.96 -2.44 -30.92
C CYS A 11 19.60 -1.76 -31.12
N GLU A 12 18.93 -2.09 -32.21
CA GLU A 12 17.51 -1.76 -32.42
C GLU A 12 16.67 -2.76 -31.62
N LEU A 13 15.63 -2.25 -30.93
CA LEU A 13 14.68 -3.06 -30.19
C LEU A 13 13.36 -3.14 -30.95
N PRO A 14 12.74 -4.31 -31.04
CA PRO A 14 11.39 -4.42 -31.57
C PRO A 14 10.40 -3.61 -30.72
N ILE A 15 9.51 -2.89 -31.36
CA ILE A 15 8.32 -2.32 -30.70
C ILE A 15 7.30 -3.43 -30.58
N TYR A 16 7.05 -3.87 -29.36
CA TYR A 16 6.08 -4.92 -29.07
C TYR A 16 4.63 -4.42 -29.25
N ASP A 17 4.37 -3.19 -28.79
CA ASP A 17 3.03 -2.59 -28.86
C ASP A 17 3.09 -1.07 -28.61
N GLU A 18 1.96 -0.41 -28.90
CA GLU A 18 1.69 0.99 -28.58
C GLU A 18 0.37 1.11 -27.84
N CYS A 19 0.25 2.03 -26.87
CA CYS A 19 -0.96 2.20 -26.07
C CYS A 19 -1.18 3.66 -25.63
N ASP A 20 -2.38 3.92 -25.10
CA ASP A 20 -2.70 5.19 -24.48
C ASP A 20 -2.00 5.32 -23.12
N VAL A 21 -2.19 4.32 -22.27
CA VAL A 21 -1.61 4.28 -20.92
C VAL A 21 -0.87 2.98 -20.72
N LEU A 22 0.40 3.08 -20.34
CA LEU A 22 1.23 1.95 -19.90
C LEU A 22 1.40 2.02 -18.39
N VAL A 23 0.90 1.01 -17.68
CA VAL A 23 1.10 0.84 -16.24
C VAL A 23 2.18 -0.22 -16.02
N VAL A 24 3.26 0.14 -15.35
CA VAL A 24 4.37 -0.76 -15.04
C VAL A 24 4.38 -1.09 -13.55
N GLY A 25 4.13 -2.36 -13.23
CA GLY A 25 3.90 -2.89 -11.90
C GLY A 25 2.42 -3.09 -11.61
N GLY A 26 2.03 -4.35 -11.40
CA GLY A 26 0.64 -4.76 -11.11
C GLY A 26 0.34 -4.89 -9.61
N GLY A 27 1.08 -4.18 -8.74
CA GLY A 27 0.79 -4.06 -7.32
C GLY A 27 -0.52 -3.32 -7.06
N CYS A 28 -0.83 -3.02 -5.79
CA CYS A 28 -2.08 -2.35 -5.40
C CYS A 28 -2.36 -1.07 -6.23
N ALA A 29 -1.34 -0.23 -6.40
CA ALA A 29 -1.47 1.02 -7.13
C ALA A 29 -1.62 0.79 -8.64
N GLY A 30 -0.81 -0.10 -9.22
CA GLY A 30 -0.84 -0.32 -10.68
C GLY A 30 -2.09 -1.05 -11.14
N HIS A 31 -2.53 -2.08 -10.41
CA HIS A 31 -3.80 -2.74 -10.68
C HIS A 31 -4.97 -1.75 -10.67
N SER A 32 -5.03 -0.91 -9.63
CA SER A 32 -6.07 0.11 -9.53
C SER A 32 -5.94 1.19 -10.63
N ALA A 33 -4.73 1.59 -10.99
CA ALA A 33 -4.50 2.57 -12.03
C ALA A 33 -4.93 2.07 -13.41
N ALA A 34 -4.63 0.81 -13.74
CA ALA A 34 -4.99 0.22 -15.03
C ALA A 34 -6.52 0.15 -15.18
N ILE A 35 -7.23 -0.39 -14.19
CA ILE A 35 -8.69 -0.49 -14.21
C ILE A 35 -9.32 0.91 -14.24
N ALA A 36 -8.82 1.84 -13.43
CA ALA A 36 -9.34 3.19 -13.39
C ALA A 36 -9.16 3.93 -14.72
N ALA A 37 -8.03 3.78 -15.39
CA ALA A 37 -7.78 4.36 -16.71
C ALA A 37 -8.70 3.75 -17.78
N ALA A 38 -8.89 2.44 -17.75
CA ALA A 38 -9.78 1.73 -18.65
C ALA A 38 -11.24 2.20 -18.48
N ARG A 39 -11.75 2.21 -17.25
CA ARG A 39 -13.11 2.67 -16.92
C ARG A 39 -13.32 4.16 -17.19
N ALA A 40 -12.27 4.98 -17.08
CA ALA A 40 -12.29 6.38 -17.49
C ALA A 40 -12.22 6.56 -19.02
N GLY A 41 -12.18 5.47 -19.80
CA GLY A 41 -12.39 5.39 -21.25
C GLY A 41 -11.12 5.56 -22.08
N CYS A 42 -9.96 5.11 -21.59
CA CYS A 42 -8.82 4.84 -22.46
C CYS A 42 -9.16 3.69 -23.41
N GLU A 43 -8.80 3.82 -24.69
CA GLU A 43 -9.07 2.78 -25.68
C GLU A 43 -8.13 1.58 -25.52
N LYS A 44 -6.89 1.83 -25.08
CA LYS A 44 -5.89 0.79 -24.90
C LYS A 44 -5.00 1.08 -23.70
N VAL A 45 -5.13 0.25 -22.68
CA VAL A 45 -4.28 0.23 -21.49
C VAL A 45 -3.42 -1.03 -21.52
N ILE A 46 -2.13 -0.92 -21.20
CA ILE A 46 -1.27 -2.09 -20.98
C ILE A 46 -0.91 -2.12 -19.49
N LEU A 47 -1.18 -3.25 -18.83
CA LEU A 47 -0.75 -3.54 -17.47
C LEU A 47 0.38 -4.56 -17.49
N MET A 48 1.58 -4.12 -17.13
CA MET A 48 2.80 -4.95 -17.08
C MET A 48 3.16 -5.31 -15.65
N GLU A 49 3.38 -6.61 -15.38
CA GLU A 49 3.79 -7.12 -14.08
C GLU A 49 4.95 -8.12 -14.22
N ARG A 50 5.94 -8.03 -13.32
CA ARG A 50 7.10 -8.93 -13.30
C ARG A 50 6.82 -10.33 -12.76
N PHE A 51 5.78 -10.46 -11.96
CA PHE A 51 5.31 -11.75 -11.45
C PHE A 51 4.14 -12.29 -12.29
N GLY A 52 3.68 -13.51 -11.98
CA GLY A 52 2.53 -14.15 -12.59
C GLY A 52 1.23 -13.90 -11.82
N TYR A 53 1.12 -12.80 -11.07
CA TYR A 53 -0.05 -12.42 -10.28
C TYR A 53 -0.05 -10.92 -10.01
N PHE A 54 -1.22 -10.35 -9.74
CA PHE A 54 -1.39 -8.96 -9.33
C PHE A 54 -1.46 -8.80 -7.81
N GLY A 55 -1.41 -7.55 -7.34
CA GLY A 55 -1.60 -7.15 -5.95
C GLY A 55 -0.32 -6.84 -5.17
N GLY A 56 0.86 -7.31 -5.64
CA GLY A 56 2.11 -7.05 -4.93
C GLY A 56 2.07 -7.55 -3.49
N ASP A 57 2.18 -6.62 -2.52
CA ASP A 57 2.25 -6.98 -1.09
C ASP A 57 0.97 -7.65 -0.56
N VAL A 58 -0.22 -7.38 -1.11
CA VAL A 58 -1.48 -7.99 -0.63
C VAL A 58 -1.66 -9.43 -1.05
N THR A 59 -1.02 -9.85 -2.12
CA THR A 59 -1.16 -11.19 -2.70
C THR A 59 0.14 -11.97 -2.73
N GLY A 60 1.25 -11.34 -3.13
CA GLY A 60 2.57 -11.92 -3.19
C GLY A 60 3.38 -11.74 -1.91
N GLY A 61 3.28 -10.57 -1.27
CA GLY A 61 3.97 -10.25 -0.03
C GLY A 61 3.25 -10.72 1.24
N TYR A 62 2.04 -11.27 1.12
CA TYR A 62 1.21 -11.79 2.22
C TYR A 62 0.95 -10.78 3.35
N VAL A 63 0.75 -9.52 3.03
CA VAL A 63 0.21 -8.54 3.98
C VAL A 63 -1.30 -8.72 4.02
N LEU A 64 -1.77 -9.66 4.85
CA LEU A 64 -3.13 -10.20 4.82
C LEU A 64 -4.13 -9.41 5.68
N MET A 65 -3.82 -8.19 6.00
CA MET A 65 -4.71 -7.26 6.70
C MET A 65 -4.63 -5.89 6.04
N ILE A 66 -5.79 -5.31 5.73
CA ILE A 66 -5.88 -3.96 5.17
C ILE A 66 -6.57 -3.07 6.21
N PRO A 67 -5.82 -2.24 6.95
CA PRO A 67 -6.38 -1.43 8.02
C PRO A 67 -6.96 -0.12 7.50
N ALA A 68 -7.79 0.53 8.33
CA ALA A 68 -8.21 1.92 8.19
C ALA A 68 -9.06 2.22 6.93
N LEU A 69 -10.05 1.37 6.65
CA LEU A 69 -11.04 1.63 5.59
C LEU A 69 -12.16 2.56 6.04
N SER A 70 -12.27 2.80 7.33
CA SER A 70 -13.29 3.67 7.92
C SER A 70 -12.71 4.51 9.04
N TRP A 71 -13.36 5.62 9.34
CA TRP A 71 -13.11 6.46 10.49
C TRP A 71 -14.40 6.71 11.22
N HIS A 72 -14.46 6.41 12.50
CA HIS A 72 -15.71 6.37 13.28
C HIS A 72 -16.76 5.50 12.55
N ARG A 73 -17.93 6.07 12.23
CA ARG A 73 -19.01 5.41 11.49
C ARG A 73 -18.93 5.62 9.96
N PHE A 74 -17.94 6.32 9.47
CA PHE A 74 -17.83 6.71 8.07
C PHE A 74 -16.89 5.80 7.30
N ASN A 75 -17.33 5.25 6.19
CA ASN A 75 -16.48 4.60 5.22
C ASN A 75 -15.72 5.67 4.41
N CYS A 76 -14.41 5.80 4.66
CA CYS A 76 -13.54 6.76 3.98
C CYS A 76 -12.90 6.18 2.71
N VAL A 77 -13.05 4.87 2.49
CA VAL A 77 -12.47 4.18 1.34
C VAL A 77 -13.56 3.43 0.61
N ARG A 78 -13.76 3.77 -0.65
CA ARG A 78 -14.69 3.14 -1.58
C ARG A 78 -13.99 2.93 -2.94
N GLY A 79 -14.74 2.81 -4.02
CA GLY A 79 -14.21 2.57 -5.34
C GLY A 79 -13.63 1.17 -5.47
N LEU A 80 -12.51 1.02 -6.16
CA LEU A 80 -11.91 -0.28 -6.46
C LEU A 80 -11.58 -1.11 -5.23
N GLN A 81 -11.22 -0.49 -4.12
CA GLN A 81 -10.95 -1.25 -2.89
C GLN A 81 -12.20 -1.88 -2.29
N GLU A 82 -13.33 -1.18 -2.30
CA GLU A 82 -14.60 -1.75 -1.88
C GLU A 82 -15.02 -2.90 -2.79
N GLU A 83 -14.76 -2.79 -4.09
CA GLU A 83 -15.01 -3.85 -5.06
C GLU A 83 -14.22 -5.12 -4.76
N TRP A 84 -12.93 -5.01 -4.37
CA TRP A 84 -12.13 -6.17 -3.98
C TRP A 84 -12.81 -6.94 -2.83
N PHE A 85 -13.27 -6.22 -1.81
CA PHE A 85 -13.87 -6.86 -0.63
C PHE A 85 -15.25 -7.42 -0.90
N ALA A 86 -16.06 -6.72 -1.68
CA ALA A 86 -17.37 -7.22 -2.08
C ALA A 86 -17.26 -8.53 -2.89
N ARG A 87 -16.21 -8.66 -3.72
CA ARG A 87 -15.93 -9.89 -4.47
C ARG A 87 -15.47 -11.01 -3.54
N LEU A 88 -14.55 -10.74 -2.61
CA LEU A 88 -14.09 -11.73 -1.63
C LEU A 88 -15.22 -12.22 -0.75
N ASP A 89 -16.07 -11.32 -0.23
CA ASP A 89 -17.21 -11.69 0.59
C ASP A 89 -18.19 -12.60 -0.14
N LYS A 90 -18.47 -12.29 -1.40
CA LYS A 90 -19.37 -13.07 -2.25
C LYS A 90 -18.80 -14.44 -2.63
N ASN A 91 -17.51 -14.50 -3.03
CA ASN A 91 -16.91 -15.66 -3.67
C ASN A 91 -16.13 -16.56 -2.72
N ALA A 92 -15.67 -16.01 -1.58
CA ALA A 92 -14.88 -16.73 -0.60
C ALA A 92 -15.20 -16.28 0.85
N PRO A 93 -16.45 -16.37 1.31
CA PRO A 93 -16.86 -15.85 2.62
C PRO A 93 -16.13 -16.54 3.78
N ASP A 94 -15.75 -17.82 3.64
CA ASP A 94 -15.00 -18.55 4.65
C ASP A 94 -13.50 -18.18 4.71
N SER A 95 -13.03 -17.40 3.75
CA SER A 95 -11.65 -16.93 3.62
C SER A 95 -11.50 -15.41 3.81
N TYR A 96 -12.54 -14.77 4.32
CA TYR A 96 -12.62 -13.34 4.52
C TYR A 96 -13.24 -13.01 5.89
N ILE A 97 -12.55 -12.23 6.69
CA ILE A 97 -13.01 -11.78 8.01
C ILE A 97 -12.99 -10.26 8.03
N CYS A 98 -14.14 -9.65 8.16
CA CYS A 98 -14.33 -8.21 8.28
C CYS A 98 -15.64 -7.90 8.99
N PRO A 99 -15.73 -6.84 9.80
CA PRO A 99 -17.01 -6.32 10.22
C PRO A 99 -17.87 -5.92 9.02
N GLU A 100 -19.15 -6.22 9.07
CA GLU A 100 -20.10 -5.80 8.05
C GLU A 100 -20.11 -4.27 7.91
N ARG A 101 -20.46 -3.78 6.73
CA ARG A 101 -20.46 -2.33 6.46
C ARG A 101 -21.39 -1.59 7.42
N GLU A 102 -22.53 -2.19 7.75
CA GLU A 102 -23.55 -1.65 8.64
C GLU A 102 -23.12 -1.67 10.12
N GLU A 103 -22.11 -2.47 10.46
CA GLU A 103 -21.53 -2.53 11.81
C GLU A 103 -20.48 -1.43 12.05
N VAL A 104 -20.02 -0.75 11.00
CA VAL A 104 -19.01 0.31 11.12
C VAL A 104 -19.53 1.45 11.99
N GLY A 105 -18.74 1.84 12.97
CA GLY A 105 -19.11 2.86 13.96
C GLY A 105 -19.92 2.34 15.14
N GLU A 106 -20.24 1.05 15.18
CA GLU A 106 -20.92 0.42 16.31
C GLU A 106 -20.08 0.55 17.59
N LYS A 107 -20.76 0.73 18.72
CA LYS A 107 -20.17 0.88 20.05
C LYS A 107 -20.65 -0.19 21.03
N ASP A 108 -21.41 -1.18 20.57
CA ASP A 108 -21.88 -2.29 21.40
C ASP A 108 -20.68 -3.01 22.03
N PRO A 109 -20.59 -3.07 23.38
CA PRO A 109 -19.48 -3.71 24.07
C PRO A 109 -19.25 -5.16 23.66
N PHE A 110 -20.32 -5.91 23.32
CA PHE A 110 -20.22 -7.31 22.92
C PHE A 110 -19.56 -7.43 21.53
N LYS A 111 -19.99 -6.60 20.57
CA LYS A 111 -19.35 -6.55 19.23
C LYS A 111 -17.93 -6.06 19.32
N LEU A 112 -17.66 -5.02 20.09
CA LEU A 112 -16.30 -4.50 20.31
C LEU A 112 -15.38 -5.53 20.96
N GLU A 113 -15.89 -6.35 21.90
CA GLU A 113 -15.09 -7.44 22.47
C GLU A 113 -14.75 -8.49 21.42
N ARG A 114 -15.74 -8.96 20.66
CA ARG A 114 -15.54 -9.96 19.61
C ARG A 114 -14.52 -9.49 18.57
N TRP A 115 -14.75 -8.31 17.97
CA TRP A 115 -13.87 -7.78 16.93
C TRP A 115 -12.56 -7.22 17.45
N GLY A 116 -12.50 -6.83 18.71
CA GLY A 116 -11.27 -6.39 19.37
C GLY A 116 -10.25 -7.50 19.62
N LEU A 117 -10.65 -8.77 19.48
CA LEU A 117 -9.72 -9.90 19.45
C LEU A 117 -8.93 -9.95 18.13
N ILE A 118 -9.51 -9.39 17.07
CA ILE A 118 -8.90 -9.32 15.75
C ILE A 118 -8.24 -7.96 15.62
N HIS A 119 -6.94 -7.94 15.45
CA HIS A 119 -6.15 -6.71 15.35
C HIS A 119 -6.63 -5.82 14.19
N GLY A 120 -6.85 -4.54 14.47
CA GLY A 120 -7.22 -3.54 13.47
C GLY A 120 -8.72 -3.36 13.22
N CYS A 121 -9.58 -4.20 13.79
CA CYS A 121 -11.02 -4.06 13.66
C CYS A 121 -11.68 -3.14 14.70
N VAL A 122 -10.90 -2.58 15.62
CA VAL A 122 -11.39 -1.61 16.62
C VAL A 122 -10.45 -0.40 16.61
N SER A 123 -11.03 0.79 16.48
CA SER A 123 -10.29 2.04 16.62
C SER A 123 -10.16 2.40 18.10
N PRO A 124 -8.94 2.40 18.67
CA PRO A 124 -8.74 2.75 20.07
C PRO A 124 -8.74 4.28 20.24
N GLU A 125 -9.89 4.89 20.35
CA GLU A 125 -9.98 6.24 20.91
C GLU A 125 -10.06 6.19 22.43
N LYS A 126 -9.44 7.16 23.12
CA LYS A 126 -9.48 7.25 24.57
C LYS A 126 -10.93 7.29 25.06
N GLY A 127 -11.39 6.17 25.62
CA GLY A 127 -12.67 6.04 26.26
C GLY A 127 -13.88 5.77 25.34
N ASN A 128 -13.69 5.65 24.03
CA ASN A 128 -14.79 5.44 23.09
C ASN A 128 -14.34 4.75 21.80
N PRO A 129 -14.03 3.45 21.84
CA PRO A 129 -13.66 2.71 20.64
C PRO A 129 -14.82 2.59 19.67
N TYR A 130 -14.49 2.68 18.39
CA TYR A 130 -15.42 2.41 17.30
C TYR A 130 -15.02 1.14 16.57
N LEU A 131 -16.01 0.41 16.08
CA LEU A 131 -15.78 -0.67 15.17
C LEU A 131 -15.38 -0.10 13.80
N VAL A 132 -14.25 -0.54 13.27
CA VAL A 132 -13.71 -0.10 11.98
C VAL A 132 -13.57 -1.27 11.02
N ARG A 133 -13.61 -1.01 9.72
CA ARG A 133 -13.32 -2.03 8.71
C ARG A 133 -11.82 -2.23 8.58
N ALA A 134 -11.40 -3.47 8.81
CA ALA A 134 -10.02 -3.91 8.62
C ALA A 134 -10.05 -5.39 8.22
N PRO A 135 -10.26 -5.71 6.94
CA PRO A 135 -10.39 -7.09 6.49
C PRO A 135 -9.10 -7.87 6.62
N TYR A 136 -9.27 -9.15 6.98
CA TYR A 136 -8.30 -10.22 6.85
C TYR A 136 -8.79 -11.19 5.78
N TYR A 137 -7.92 -11.71 4.96
CA TYR A 137 -8.31 -12.52 3.80
C TYR A 137 -7.23 -13.50 3.39
N GLU A 138 -7.62 -14.48 2.57
CA GLU A 138 -6.71 -15.43 1.95
C GLU A 138 -6.13 -14.85 0.64
N PRO A 139 -4.80 -14.82 0.49
CA PRO A 139 -4.15 -14.15 -0.63
C PRO A 139 -4.45 -14.81 -1.98
N THR A 140 -4.68 -16.11 -2.00
CA THR A 140 -5.04 -16.83 -3.23
C THR A 140 -6.39 -16.40 -3.76
N GLN A 141 -7.37 -16.21 -2.87
CA GLN A 141 -8.70 -15.75 -3.28
C GLN A 141 -8.63 -14.33 -3.86
N LEU A 142 -7.87 -13.44 -3.22
CA LEU A 142 -7.70 -12.08 -3.75
C LEU A 142 -6.97 -12.08 -5.11
N LYS A 143 -6.00 -12.98 -5.34
CA LYS A 143 -5.37 -13.11 -6.67
C LYS A 143 -6.40 -13.41 -7.76
N LEU A 144 -7.28 -14.38 -7.50
CA LEU A 144 -8.33 -14.76 -8.47
C LEU A 144 -9.29 -13.61 -8.75
N GLU A 145 -9.69 -12.86 -7.72
CA GLU A 145 -10.56 -11.70 -7.91
C GLU A 145 -9.86 -10.56 -8.67
N MET A 146 -8.59 -10.31 -8.41
CA MET A 146 -7.83 -9.31 -9.14
C MET A 146 -7.63 -9.67 -10.61
N ASP A 147 -7.38 -10.94 -10.91
CA ASP A 147 -7.30 -11.43 -12.30
C ASP A 147 -8.66 -11.22 -13.00
N ALA A 148 -9.76 -11.62 -12.36
CA ALA A 148 -11.11 -11.44 -12.89
C ALA A 148 -11.45 -9.96 -13.17
N MET A 149 -11.09 -9.05 -12.24
CA MET A 149 -11.32 -7.63 -12.42
C MET A 149 -10.60 -7.04 -13.64
N VAL A 150 -9.40 -7.52 -13.93
CA VAL A 150 -8.64 -7.06 -15.12
C VAL A 150 -9.20 -7.68 -16.40
N GLU A 151 -9.62 -8.95 -16.37
CA GLU A 151 -10.21 -9.64 -17.52
C GLU A 151 -11.59 -9.08 -17.91
N GLU A 152 -12.32 -8.50 -16.95
CA GLU A 152 -13.60 -7.82 -17.20
C GLU A 152 -13.44 -6.49 -17.96
N GLU A 153 -12.23 -5.93 -18.05
CA GLU A 153 -11.93 -4.70 -18.77
C GLU A 153 -11.32 -5.01 -20.15
N PRO A 154 -12.11 -5.06 -21.24
CA PRO A 154 -11.66 -5.54 -22.55
C PRO A 154 -10.59 -4.65 -23.20
N ASN A 155 -10.42 -3.44 -22.72
CA ASN A 155 -9.41 -2.47 -23.16
C ASN A 155 -8.10 -2.56 -22.38
N ILE A 156 -7.95 -3.50 -21.44
CA ILE A 156 -6.69 -3.79 -20.77
C ILE A 156 -5.99 -5.00 -21.42
N LYS A 157 -4.78 -4.78 -21.93
CA LYS A 157 -3.86 -5.86 -22.29
C LYS A 157 -2.94 -6.18 -21.15
N VAL A 158 -2.98 -7.42 -20.69
CA VAL A 158 -2.14 -7.91 -19.59
C VAL A 158 -0.80 -8.43 -20.12
N MET A 159 0.28 -8.08 -19.42
CA MET A 159 1.64 -8.60 -19.64
C MET A 159 2.25 -9.01 -18.31
N ILE A 160 2.25 -10.31 -18.02
CA ILE A 160 2.88 -10.89 -16.82
C ILE A 160 4.26 -11.47 -17.15
N HIS A 161 5.09 -11.67 -16.12
CA HIS A 161 6.50 -12.09 -16.26
C HIS A 161 7.31 -11.14 -17.16
N CYS A 162 6.95 -9.85 -17.16
CA CYS A 162 7.59 -8.80 -17.93
C CYS A 162 8.15 -7.72 -17.00
N TRP A 163 9.43 -7.44 -17.09
CA TRP A 163 10.10 -6.46 -16.26
C TRP A 163 10.38 -5.18 -17.02
N GLY A 164 9.70 -4.07 -16.70
CA GLY A 164 10.02 -2.74 -17.19
C GLY A 164 11.37 -2.28 -16.64
N THR A 165 12.34 -2.07 -17.51
CA THR A 165 13.75 -1.88 -17.12
C THR A 165 14.27 -0.47 -17.37
N LYS A 166 13.73 0.23 -18.37
CA LYS A 166 14.24 1.55 -18.73
C LYS A 166 13.16 2.42 -19.40
N PRO A 167 13.00 3.70 -18.99
CA PRO A 167 12.12 4.62 -19.69
C PRO A 167 12.71 5.00 -21.06
N ILE A 168 11.85 5.19 -22.05
CA ILE A 168 12.17 5.78 -23.34
C ILE A 168 11.84 7.26 -23.26
N MET A 169 12.85 8.11 -23.40
CA MET A 169 12.73 9.55 -23.22
C MET A 169 12.91 10.31 -24.53
N ASP A 170 12.11 11.36 -24.71
CA ASP A 170 12.29 12.39 -25.72
C ASP A 170 12.39 13.75 -25.01
N GLY A 171 13.60 14.25 -24.85
CA GLY A 171 13.86 15.36 -23.95
C GLY A 171 13.46 15.03 -22.52
N ASN A 172 12.52 15.78 -21.96
CA ASN A 172 11.96 15.56 -20.64
C ASN A 172 10.63 14.77 -20.64
N THR A 173 10.18 14.29 -21.79
CA THR A 173 8.93 13.57 -21.94
C THR A 173 9.17 12.07 -22.05
N ILE A 174 8.52 11.27 -21.20
CA ILE A 174 8.52 9.82 -21.36
C ILE A 174 7.63 9.42 -22.52
N LYS A 175 8.10 8.51 -23.36
CA LYS A 175 7.42 8.02 -24.58
C LYS A 175 7.12 6.53 -24.54
N GLY A 176 7.57 5.84 -23.51
CA GLY A 176 7.41 4.40 -23.39
C GLY A 176 8.43 3.78 -22.45
N VAL A 177 8.50 2.46 -22.51
CA VAL A 177 9.36 1.66 -21.62
C VAL A 177 9.99 0.50 -22.38
N ILE A 178 11.27 0.28 -22.15
CA ILE A 178 11.98 -0.96 -22.51
C ILE A 178 11.72 -1.99 -21.43
N PHE A 179 11.38 -3.20 -21.81
CA PHE A 179 11.13 -4.31 -20.89
C PHE A 179 11.89 -5.58 -21.30
N GLU A 180 12.06 -6.44 -20.32
CA GLU A 180 12.64 -7.79 -20.49
C GLU A 180 11.54 -8.83 -20.24
N SER A 181 11.52 -9.86 -21.06
CA SER A 181 10.61 -10.99 -20.95
C SER A 181 11.27 -12.28 -21.41
N LYS A 182 10.53 -13.38 -21.41
CA LYS A 182 10.99 -14.66 -21.98
C LYS A 182 11.22 -14.58 -23.49
N GLU A 183 10.58 -13.62 -24.16
CA GLU A 183 10.77 -13.35 -25.60
C GLU A 183 11.95 -12.44 -25.91
N GLY A 184 12.67 -11.99 -24.87
CA GLY A 184 13.80 -11.08 -24.96
C GLY A 184 13.45 -9.64 -24.64
N ARG A 185 14.30 -8.74 -25.07
CA ARG A 185 14.27 -7.31 -24.81
C ARG A 185 13.49 -6.58 -25.91
N GLN A 186 12.45 -5.86 -25.54
CA GLN A 186 11.54 -5.18 -26.43
C GLN A 186 11.11 -3.82 -25.86
N ALA A 187 10.34 -3.04 -26.60
CA ALA A 187 9.83 -1.73 -26.19
C ALA A 187 8.32 -1.63 -26.35
N ILE A 188 7.68 -0.84 -25.48
CA ILE A 188 6.29 -0.37 -25.63
C ILE A 188 6.32 1.14 -25.68
N LEU A 189 5.60 1.71 -26.66
CA LEU A 189 5.36 3.14 -26.74
C LEU A 189 4.02 3.48 -26.08
N ALA A 190 3.96 4.60 -25.36
CA ALA A 190 2.76 5.04 -24.64
C ALA A 190 2.64 6.56 -24.63
N LYS A 191 1.39 7.06 -24.63
CA LYS A 191 1.11 8.49 -24.46
C LYS A 191 1.36 8.93 -23.03
N VAL A 192 0.97 8.11 -22.05
CA VAL A 192 1.24 8.31 -20.61
C VAL A 192 1.77 7.03 -20.00
N VAL A 193 2.76 7.14 -19.13
CA VAL A 193 3.33 6.01 -18.37
C VAL A 193 3.02 6.20 -16.88
N ILE A 194 2.61 5.12 -16.22
CA ILE A 194 2.44 5.07 -14.77
C ILE A 194 3.50 4.13 -14.19
N ASP A 195 4.44 4.69 -13.43
CA ASP A 195 5.42 3.92 -12.64
C ASP A 195 4.75 3.48 -11.33
N ALA A 196 4.31 2.24 -11.28
CA ALA A 196 3.74 1.58 -10.10
C ALA A 196 4.62 0.42 -9.61
N THR A 197 5.92 0.45 -9.93
CA THR A 197 6.90 -0.60 -9.60
C THR A 197 7.14 -0.77 -8.10
N GLY A 198 6.76 0.22 -7.30
CA GLY A 198 6.91 0.25 -5.84
C GLY A 198 8.31 0.68 -5.37
N ASP A 199 9.28 0.68 -6.26
CA ASP A 199 10.68 1.04 -5.97
C ASP A 199 11.22 2.12 -6.93
N GLY A 200 10.35 2.72 -7.78
CA GLY A 200 10.70 3.80 -8.70
C GLY A 200 11.65 3.36 -9.80
N ASP A 201 11.44 2.17 -10.34
CA ASP A 201 12.35 1.59 -11.33
C ASP A 201 12.44 2.43 -12.61
N LEU A 202 11.39 3.21 -12.93
CA LEU A 202 11.37 4.08 -14.10
C LEU A 202 11.75 5.52 -13.77
N TYR A 203 11.11 6.16 -12.77
CA TYR A 203 11.34 7.59 -12.54
C TYR A 203 12.79 7.91 -12.18
N LYS A 204 13.49 7.04 -11.44
CA LYS A 204 14.90 7.23 -11.11
C LYS A 204 15.84 7.27 -12.33
N LEU A 205 15.39 6.70 -13.45
CA LEU A 205 16.11 6.68 -14.72
C LEU A 205 15.59 7.71 -15.74
N SER A 206 14.47 8.36 -15.46
CA SER A 206 13.84 9.35 -16.34
C SER A 206 14.40 10.76 -16.19
N GLY A 207 15.23 11.00 -15.17
CA GLY A 207 15.70 12.34 -14.80
C GLY A 207 14.84 13.06 -13.75
N ALA A 208 13.77 12.43 -13.27
CA ALA A 208 12.99 12.94 -12.14
C ALA A 208 13.84 12.95 -10.85
N PRO A 209 13.76 13.98 -10.03
CA PRO A 209 14.43 14.00 -8.73
C PRO A 209 13.79 12.96 -7.78
N PHE A 210 14.62 12.35 -6.93
CA PHE A 210 14.15 11.35 -5.97
C PHE A 210 15.00 11.34 -4.70
N PHE A 211 14.44 10.75 -3.65
CA PHE A 211 15.13 10.39 -2.42
C PHE A 211 15.43 8.90 -2.40
N HIS A 212 16.59 8.51 -1.89
CA HIS A 212 16.95 7.10 -1.71
C HIS A 212 17.02 6.77 -0.23
N GLY A 213 16.42 5.64 0.11
CA GLY A 213 16.36 5.16 1.48
C GLY A 213 15.45 6.02 2.36
N ALA A 214 15.22 5.51 3.51
CA ALA A 214 14.50 6.19 4.56
C ALA A 214 15.45 6.31 5.75
N ASN A 215 16.37 7.27 5.75
CA ASN A 215 17.07 7.69 6.97
C ASN A 215 16.00 8.30 7.91
N GLN A 216 15.26 7.42 8.58
CA GLN A 216 14.13 7.82 9.38
C GLN A 216 14.43 7.57 10.83
N THR A 217 14.49 8.64 11.57
CA THR A 217 14.08 8.59 12.97
C THR A 217 12.57 8.33 12.98
N ASP A 218 12.15 7.14 13.34
CA ASP A 218 10.73 6.86 13.58
C ASP A 218 10.32 7.57 14.89
N VAL A 219 10.01 8.85 14.76
CA VAL A 219 9.60 9.73 15.86
C VAL A 219 8.31 9.21 16.54
N TYR A 220 7.51 8.43 15.82
CA TYR A 220 6.27 7.83 16.35
C TYR A 220 6.53 6.69 17.33
N ARG A 221 7.69 6.05 17.24
CA ARG A 221 8.03 4.87 18.06
C ARG A 221 9.32 5.01 18.86
N GLY A 222 9.65 6.24 19.22
CA GLY A 222 10.78 6.51 20.11
C GLY A 222 12.12 6.78 19.43
N GLY A 223 12.11 7.28 18.19
CA GLY A 223 13.33 7.78 17.54
C GLY A 223 14.28 6.71 17.02
N GLN A 224 13.82 5.48 16.85
CA GLN A 224 14.65 4.43 16.23
C GLN A 224 14.64 4.60 14.71
N ASP A 225 15.83 4.62 14.13
CA ASP A 225 16.00 4.55 12.69
C ASP A 225 15.37 3.26 12.15
N ARG A 226 14.41 3.40 11.24
CA ARG A 226 13.71 2.29 10.59
C ARG A 226 13.82 2.36 9.09
N SER A 227 14.86 3.01 8.60
CA SER A 227 15.15 3.05 7.20
C SER A 227 15.24 1.63 6.62
N GLY A 228 14.51 1.38 5.54
CA GLY A 228 14.65 0.15 4.79
C GLY A 228 14.24 -1.12 5.54
N ALA A 229 13.10 -1.14 6.25
CA ALA A 229 12.57 -2.40 6.75
C ALA A 229 12.05 -3.24 5.59
N THR A 230 12.58 -4.47 5.50
CA THR A 230 12.11 -5.51 4.58
C THR A 230 11.42 -6.62 5.35
N ALA A 231 10.53 -7.36 4.71
CA ALA A 231 9.78 -8.44 5.32
C ALA A 231 9.64 -9.62 4.36
N LEU A 232 9.96 -10.82 4.81
CA LEU A 232 9.51 -12.04 4.17
C LEU A 232 8.40 -12.63 5.04
N VAL A 233 7.16 -12.41 4.66
CA VAL A 233 6.02 -12.92 5.41
C VAL A 233 5.89 -14.43 5.19
N TRP A 234 5.45 -15.15 6.21
CA TRP A 234 5.15 -16.56 6.13
C TRP A 234 3.94 -16.87 7.01
N ARG A 235 3.34 -18.03 6.79
CA ARG A 235 2.15 -18.45 7.53
C ARG A 235 2.39 -19.72 8.31
N MET A 236 1.73 -19.82 9.46
CA MET A 236 1.76 -20.96 10.37
C MET A 236 0.32 -21.42 10.61
N GLY A 237 0.05 -22.68 10.32
CA GLY A 237 -1.22 -23.32 10.61
C GLY A 237 -1.21 -24.07 11.94
N GLY A 238 -2.36 -24.60 12.35
CA GLY A 238 -2.55 -25.36 13.58
C GLY A 238 -2.59 -24.50 14.85
N VAL A 239 -3.08 -23.27 14.73
CA VAL A 239 -3.21 -22.29 15.82
C VAL A 239 -4.66 -21.85 15.96
N ASP A 240 -5.30 -22.13 17.07
CA ASP A 240 -6.55 -21.47 17.42
C ASP A 240 -6.27 -20.03 17.85
N PHE A 241 -6.32 -19.11 16.86
CA PHE A 241 -5.96 -17.71 17.09
C PHE A 241 -6.93 -17.01 18.04
N GLU A 242 -8.22 -17.30 17.96
CA GLU A 242 -9.21 -16.66 18.82
C GLU A 242 -8.99 -17.07 20.29
N ALA A 243 -8.76 -18.34 20.56
CA ALA A 243 -8.44 -18.83 21.90
C ALA A 243 -7.10 -18.25 22.41
N TYR A 244 -6.08 -18.14 21.54
CA TYR A 244 -4.82 -17.48 21.86
C TYR A 244 -5.02 -15.99 22.19
N ALA A 245 -5.82 -15.28 21.43
CA ALA A 245 -6.08 -13.85 21.64
C ALA A 245 -6.78 -13.62 22.99
N ARG A 246 -7.77 -14.44 23.34
CA ARG A 246 -8.44 -14.42 24.65
C ARG A 246 -7.44 -14.68 25.78
N TRP A 247 -6.59 -15.70 25.64
CA TRP A 247 -5.54 -16.00 26.61
C TRP A 247 -4.55 -14.82 26.74
N SER A 248 -4.10 -14.25 25.64
CA SER A 248 -3.14 -13.12 25.62
C SER A 248 -3.70 -11.89 26.34
N LYS A 249 -5.00 -11.61 26.15
CA LYS A 249 -5.70 -10.52 26.84
C LYS A 249 -5.80 -10.77 28.35
N ALA A 250 -6.06 -12.02 28.74
CA ALA A 250 -6.16 -12.41 30.15
C ALA A 250 -4.81 -12.52 30.84
N ASN A 251 -3.69 -12.69 30.09
CA ASN A 251 -2.35 -12.93 30.62
C ASN A 251 -1.30 -11.99 29.96
N PRO A 252 -1.41 -10.66 30.13
CA PRO A 252 -0.61 -9.69 29.37
C PRO A 252 0.91 -9.83 29.59
N GLU A 253 1.35 -10.12 30.81
CA GLU A 253 2.76 -10.31 31.14
C GLU A 253 3.33 -11.57 30.50
N ALA A 254 2.63 -12.69 30.60
CA ALA A 254 3.04 -13.95 29.98
C ALA A 254 3.06 -13.83 28.45
N SER A 255 2.08 -13.13 27.86
CA SER A 255 2.01 -12.84 26.44
C SER A 255 3.18 -11.94 25.98
N ALA A 256 3.55 -10.94 26.77
CA ALA A 256 4.71 -10.10 26.48
C ALA A 256 6.01 -10.91 26.50
N ALA A 257 6.22 -11.71 27.55
CA ALA A 257 7.38 -12.59 27.69
C ALA A 257 7.47 -13.60 26.51
N PHE A 258 6.34 -14.15 26.08
CA PHE A 258 6.29 -15.04 24.94
C PHE A 258 6.74 -14.33 23.65
N ARG A 259 6.21 -13.12 23.35
CA ARG A 259 6.64 -12.32 22.20
C ARG A 259 8.11 -11.95 22.22
N ASP A 260 8.66 -11.64 23.41
CA ASP A 260 10.10 -11.34 23.57
C ASP A 260 10.97 -12.56 23.21
N GLN A 261 10.53 -13.76 23.56
CA GLN A 261 11.23 -14.98 23.15
C GLN A 261 11.18 -15.19 21.63
N LEU A 262 10.05 -14.93 20.97
CA LEU A 262 9.95 -15.00 19.53
C LEU A 262 10.97 -14.06 18.85
N ASN A 263 11.06 -12.81 19.31
CA ASN A 263 12.04 -11.84 18.79
C ASN A 263 13.49 -12.29 19.00
N LYS A 264 13.80 -12.89 20.16
CA LYS A 264 15.15 -13.45 20.44
C LYS A 264 15.50 -14.60 19.50
N ILE A 265 14.56 -15.52 19.27
CA ILE A 265 14.75 -16.66 18.36
C ILE A 265 14.93 -16.19 16.92
N ALA A 266 14.10 -15.25 16.46
CA ALA A 266 14.18 -14.69 15.11
C ALA A 266 15.46 -13.88 14.90
N GLY A 267 15.91 -13.14 15.92
CA GLY A 267 17.00 -12.17 15.83
C GLY A 267 16.61 -10.88 15.08
N TYR A 268 15.31 -10.63 14.98
CA TYR A 268 14.68 -9.41 14.44
C TYR A 268 13.28 -9.27 15.06
N ARG A 269 12.65 -8.11 14.89
CA ARG A 269 11.29 -7.90 15.37
C ARG A 269 10.31 -8.70 14.51
N THR A 270 9.52 -9.54 15.16
CA THR A 270 8.47 -10.34 14.52
C THR A 270 7.20 -10.38 15.37
N GLY A 271 6.09 -10.69 14.73
CA GLY A 271 4.80 -10.88 15.36
C GLY A 271 3.85 -11.57 14.38
N PHE A 272 2.81 -12.19 14.90
CA PHE A 272 1.82 -12.85 14.08
C PHE A 272 0.43 -12.24 14.30
N PHE A 273 -0.40 -12.39 13.29
CA PHE A 273 -1.76 -11.85 13.19
C PHE A 273 -2.68 -12.91 12.62
N PRO A 274 -4.01 -12.81 12.81
CA PRO A 274 -4.93 -13.73 12.19
C PRO A 274 -4.85 -13.66 10.66
N ALA A 275 -5.10 -14.79 10.01
CA ALA A 275 -5.38 -14.85 8.58
C ALA A 275 -6.90 -14.81 8.32
N GLY A 276 -7.32 -15.01 7.08
CA GLY A 276 -8.74 -15.12 6.71
C GLY A 276 -9.42 -16.36 7.27
N VAL A 277 -8.64 -17.36 7.75
CA VAL A 277 -9.12 -18.58 8.39
C VAL A 277 -8.58 -18.69 9.82
N ASN A 278 -9.37 -19.18 10.76
CA ASN A 278 -9.06 -19.13 12.20
C ASN A 278 -7.81 -19.92 12.61
N ASP A 279 -7.53 -21.05 11.98
CA ASP A 279 -6.43 -21.95 12.34
C ASP A 279 -5.09 -21.57 11.71
N VAL A 280 -5.02 -20.45 10.99
CA VAL A 280 -3.82 -19.94 10.34
C VAL A 280 -3.49 -18.53 10.85
N VAL A 281 -2.22 -18.31 11.11
CA VAL A 281 -1.67 -16.98 11.42
C VAL A 281 -0.61 -16.60 10.40
N TRP A 282 -0.50 -15.32 10.06
CA TRP A 282 0.56 -14.81 9.22
C TRP A 282 1.57 -14.01 10.06
N TRP A 283 2.86 -14.19 9.75
CA TRP A 283 3.96 -13.60 10.48
C TRP A 283 4.48 -12.37 9.76
N ASN A 284 4.23 -11.21 10.34
CA ASN A 284 4.78 -9.96 9.85
C ASN A 284 6.16 -9.72 10.49
N ASN A 285 7.16 -9.54 9.66
CA ASN A 285 8.56 -9.42 10.06
C ASN A 285 9.08 -8.01 9.78
N TRP A 286 10.01 -7.55 10.61
CA TRP A 286 10.69 -6.28 10.41
C TRP A 286 12.20 -6.50 10.51
N VAL A 287 12.82 -6.80 9.36
CA VAL A 287 14.28 -6.85 9.23
C VAL A 287 14.72 -5.44 8.87
N ILE A 288 15.12 -4.68 9.90
CA ILE A 288 15.47 -3.27 9.79
C ILE A 288 16.84 -3.06 9.16
N ASN A 289 17.11 -1.84 8.66
CA ASN A 289 18.36 -1.43 8.03
C ASN A 289 18.71 -2.30 6.81
N ARG A 290 17.70 -2.63 6.01
CA ARG A 290 17.82 -3.37 4.75
C ARG A 290 17.10 -2.64 3.64
N ASP A 291 17.81 -2.50 2.53
CA ASP A 291 17.32 -1.84 1.33
C ASP A 291 16.91 -2.88 0.28
N CYS A 292 15.64 -2.89 -0.10
CA CYS A 292 15.14 -3.82 -1.12
C CYS A 292 15.58 -3.47 -2.55
N SER A 293 16.27 -2.37 -2.76
CA SER A 293 16.97 -2.06 -4.02
C SER A 293 18.41 -2.61 -4.06
N ASN A 294 18.90 -3.20 -2.95
CA ASN A 294 20.23 -3.78 -2.83
C ASN A 294 20.14 -5.32 -2.81
N LEU A 295 20.81 -5.99 -3.75
CA LEU A 295 20.77 -7.44 -3.91
C LEU A 295 21.23 -8.21 -2.67
N GLU A 296 22.27 -7.73 -1.98
CA GLU A 296 22.78 -8.38 -0.78
C GLU A 296 21.82 -8.26 0.40
N ASP A 297 21.14 -7.12 0.52
CA ASP A 297 20.12 -6.92 1.55
C ASP A 297 18.86 -7.76 1.29
N ILE A 298 18.44 -7.87 0.04
CA ILE A 298 17.37 -8.78 -0.39
C ILE A 298 17.75 -10.21 0.00
N ARG A 299 18.92 -10.68 -0.44
CA ARG A 299 19.41 -12.02 -0.12
C ARG A 299 19.49 -12.26 1.39
N TYR A 300 20.04 -11.30 2.13
CA TYR A 300 20.14 -11.40 3.59
C TYR A 300 18.76 -11.61 4.22
N THR A 301 17.78 -10.78 3.85
CA THR A 301 16.43 -10.86 4.45
C THR A 301 15.76 -12.19 4.15
N GLU A 302 15.81 -12.63 2.89
CA GLU A 302 15.23 -13.90 2.44
C GLU A 302 15.77 -15.08 3.25
N PHE A 303 17.10 -15.20 3.37
CA PHE A 303 17.71 -16.30 4.09
C PHE A 303 17.53 -16.17 5.61
N LYS A 304 17.73 -14.98 6.17
CA LYS A 304 17.61 -14.74 7.60
C LYS A 304 16.24 -15.09 8.14
N VAL A 305 15.19 -14.76 7.39
CA VAL A 305 13.82 -15.08 7.81
C VAL A 305 13.58 -16.59 7.67
N ARG A 306 13.92 -17.21 6.53
CA ARG A 306 13.74 -18.66 6.34
C ARG A 306 14.45 -19.50 7.40
N ASP A 307 15.67 -19.12 7.78
CA ASP A 307 16.43 -19.81 8.83
C ASP A 307 15.73 -19.77 10.20
N SER A 308 14.94 -18.72 10.47
CA SER A 308 14.22 -18.55 11.73
C SER A 308 12.89 -19.31 11.80
N ILE A 309 12.30 -19.71 10.68
CA ILE A 309 10.93 -20.26 10.64
C ILE A 309 10.84 -21.56 11.44
N ARG A 310 11.72 -22.54 11.19
CA ARG A 310 11.68 -23.82 11.89
C ARG A 310 11.86 -23.69 13.40
N PRO A 311 12.89 -22.96 13.92
CA PRO A 311 13.01 -22.70 15.35
C PRO A 311 11.79 -22.00 15.96
N LEU A 312 11.16 -21.06 15.26
CA LEU A 312 9.95 -20.38 15.74
C LEU A 312 8.77 -21.35 15.86
N VAL A 313 8.53 -22.19 14.84
CA VAL A 313 7.44 -23.17 14.86
C VAL A 313 7.65 -24.22 15.96
N GLU A 314 8.88 -24.71 16.14
CA GLU A 314 9.21 -25.64 17.22
C GLU A 314 9.00 -25.02 18.62
N PHE A 315 9.38 -23.76 18.78
CA PHE A 315 9.12 -23.03 20.02
C PHE A 315 7.62 -22.85 20.26
N CYS A 316 6.85 -22.48 19.24
CA CYS A 316 5.38 -22.35 19.32
C CYS A 316 4.73 -23.66 19.72
N ARG A 317 5.08 -24.79 19.10
CA ARG A 317 4.56 -26.10 19.49
C ARG A 317 4.72 -26.42 20.97
N LYS A 318 5.82 -26.00 21.57
CA LYS A 318 6.16 -26.30 22.96
C LYS A 318 5.59 -25.28 23.96
N ASN A 319 5.44 -24.01 23.55
CA ASN A 319 5.25 -22.93 24.49
C ASN A 319 4.03 -22.05 24.19
N MET A 320 3.47 -22.10 22.97
CA MET A 320 2.34 -21.27 22.59
C MET A 320 1.03 -21.90 23.07
N PRO A 321 0.27 -21.22 23.92
CA PRO A 321 -1.10 -21.66 24.20
C PRO A 321 -1.92 -21.78 22.92
N TYR A 322 -2.64 -22.89 22.79
CA TYR A 322 -3.44 -23.20 21.59
C TYR A 322 -2.65 -23.32 20.27
N GLY A 323 -1.33 -23.51 20.36
CA GLY A 323 -0.43 -23.64 19.20
C GLY A 323 0.36 -24.96 19.15
N HIS A 324 0.02 -25.97 19.96
CA HIS A 324 0.76 -27.23 20.04
C HIS A 324 0.74 -28.08 18.74
N ASN A 325 -0.21 -27.81 17.84
CA ASN A 325 -0.29 -28.42 16.52
C ASN A 325 0.36 -27.56 15.42
N ALA A 326 1.10 -26.50 15.78
CA ALA A 326 1.66 -25.57 14.82
C ALA A 326 2.51 -26.25 13.73
N TYR A 327 2.35 -25.85 12.50
CA TYR A 327 3.15 -26.29 11.35
C TYR A 327 3.42 -25.13 10.39
N ILE A 328 4.45 -25.26 9.56
CA ILE A 328 4.72 -24.29 8.50
C ILE A 328 3.63 -24.45 7.44
N TYR A 329 2.83 -23.41 7.22
CA TYR A 329 1.79 -23.43 6.18
C TYR A 329 2.43 -23.13 4.82
N ASP A 330 2.95 -21.93 4.63
CA ASP A 330 3.69 -21.50 3.45
C ASP A 330 4.57 -20.27 3.73
N ILE A 331 5.28 -19.82 2.70
CA ILE A 331 6.13 -18.62 2.72
C ILE A 331 5.72 -17.75 1.53
N ALA A 332 5.63 -16.45 1.75
CA ALA A 332 5.30 -15.49 0.70
C ALA A 332 6.25 -15.61 -0.49
N PRO A 333 5.73 -15.67 -1.72
CA PRO A 333 6.55 -15.75 -2.93
C PRO A 333 7.29 -14.46 -3.26
N GLN A 334 6.95 -13.35 -2.60
CA GLN A 334 7.53 -12.04 -2.81
C GLN A 334 8.00 -11.44 -1.50
N LEU A 335 9.20 -10.85 -1.52
CA LEU A 335 9.70 -10.02 -0.43
C LEU A 335 8.89 -8.72 -0.35
N GLY A 336 8.36 -8.41 0.83
CA GLY A 336 7.74 -7.13 1.12
C GLY A 336 8.77 -6.05 1.44
N SER A 337 8.53 -4.83 0.96
CA SER A 337 9.37 -3.67 1.23
C SER A 337 8.53 -2.51 1.74
N ARG A 338 9.07 -1.82 2.74
CA ARG A 338 8.45 -0.60 3.26
C ARG A 338 8.85 0.64 2.47
N CYS A 339 10.12 0.73 2.08
CA CYS A 339 10.67 1.87 1.35
C CYS A 339 12.03 1.55 0.75
N SER A 340 12.25 1.99 -0.47
CA SER A 340 13.57 2.04 -1.12
C SER A 340 13.82 3.43 -1.66
N TYR A 341 13.27 3.75 -2.82
CA TYR A 341 13.26 5.10 -3.41
C TYR A 341 11.92 5.78 -3.13
N ARG A 342 11.91 7.10 -3.08
CA ARG A 342 10.73 7.96 -2.99
C ARG A 342 10.85 9.08 -3.98
N LEU A 343 9.78 9.36 -4.70
CA LEU A 343 9.73 10.51 -5.61
C LEU A 343 10.00 11.82 -4.84
N ASN A 344 10.70 12.75 -5.46
CA ASN A 344 10.68 14.15 -5.09
C ASN A 344 9.81 14.87 -6.13
N GLY A 345 8.49 14.80 -5.94
CA GLY A 345 7.49 15.32 -6.86
C GLY A 345 7.19 16.81 -6.65
N GLU A 346 6.15 17.29 -7.32
CA GLU A 346 5.72 18.68 -7.21
C GLU A 346 5.28 19.04 -5.78
N HIS A 347 4.72 18.09 -5.04
CA HIS A 347 4.49 18.20 -3.60
C HIS A 347 5.13 17.03 -2.85
N VAL A 348 5.94 17.30 -1.83
CA VAL A 348 6.46 16.27 -0.91
C VAL A 348 5.55 16.20 0.30
N TYR A 349 4.69 15.16 0.32
CA TYR A 349 3.74 14.96 1.40
C TYR A 349 4.46 14.74 2.73
N SER A 350 4.05 15.45 3.77
CA SER A 350 4.82 15.53 5.01
C SER A 350 3.98 15.22 6.26
N ARG A 351 4.68 15.00 7.36
CA ARG A 351 4.03 14.90 8.67
C ARG A 351 3.24 16.17 9.01
N LEU A 352 3.69 17.32 8.58
CA LEU A 352 2.99 18.57 8.83
C LEU A 352 1.62 18.58 8.14
N ASP A 353 1.54 18.07 6.90
CA ASP A 353 0.26 17.95 6.18
C ASP A 353 -0.75 17.10 6.98
N ILE A 354 -0.29 15.98 7.57
CA ILE A 354 -1.13 15.14 8.42
C ILE A 354 -1.51 15.89 9.71
N ALA A 355 -0.54 16.50 10.38
CA ALA A 355 -0.76 17.13 11.69
C ALA A 355 -1.66 18.37 11.63
N THR A 356 -1.72 19.03 10.49
CA THR A 356 -2.56 20.20 10.27
C THR A 356 -3.90 19.87 9.60
N GLY A 357 -4.06 18.66 9.08
CA GLY A 357 -5.19 18.31 8.22
C GLY A 357 -5.17 19.16 6.94
N ALA A 358 -4.02 19.22 6.29
CA ALA A 358 -3.82 20.01 5.07
C ALA A 358 -4.88 19.70 4.02
N LYS A 359 -5.34 20.73 3.33
CA LYS A 359 -6.36 20.65 2.28
C LYS A 359 -5.72 20.99 0.94
N PHE A 360 -6.06 20.20 -0.08
CA PHE A 360 -5.48 20.32 -1.41
C PHE A 360 -6.56 20.48 -2.47
N ASP A 361 -6.42 21.45 -3.35
CA ASP A 361 -7.35 21.65 -4.47
C ASP A 361 -7.23 20.54 -5.53
N ASP A 362 -6.10 19.88 -5.56
CA ASP A 362 -5.75 18.76 -6.46
C ASP A 362 -5.85 17.39 -5.78
N VAL A 363 -6.66 17.24 -4.73
CA VAL A 363 -6.87 15.97 -4.04
C VAL A 363 -7.41 14.90 -4.99
N ILE A 364 -6.79 13.71 -4.98
CA ILE A 364 -7.20 12.55 -5.78
C ILE A 364 -7.49 11.31 -4.96
N ALA A 365 -7.17 11.32 -3.67
CA ALA A 365 -7.50 10.25 -2.73
C ALA A 365 -7.72 10.81 -1.32
N TRP A 366 -8.64 10.18 -0.58
CA TRP A 366 -9.00 10.60 0.76
C TRP A 366 -9.18 9.37 1.66
N HIS A 367 -8.28 9.19 2.60
CA HIS A 367 -8.17 7.96 3.38
C HIS A 367 -7.88 8.23 4.85
N SER A 368 -8.47 7.42 5.70
CA SER A 368 -8.04 7.25 7.08
C SER A 368 -6.59 6.73 7.15
N VAL A 369 -5.89 6.99 8.24
CA VAL A 369 -4.52 6.50 8.48
C VAL A 369 -4.40 5.82 9.84
N VAL A 370 -3.60 4.77 9.91
CA VAL A 370 -3.43 3.98 11.14
C VAL A 370 -2.32 4.54 12.01
N GLY A 371 -2.64 4.80 13.29
CA GLY A 371 -1.64 5.06 14.33
C GLY A 371 -0.78 6.29 14.09
N MET A 372 -1.30 7.25 13.33
CA MET A 372 -0.59 8.48 12.99
C MET A 372 -0.91 9.63 13.95
N VAL A 373 -0.27 10.76 13.71
CA VAL A 373 -0.36 11.97 14.53
C VAL A 373 -1.74 12.61 14.56
N ASN A 374 -2.66 12.17 13.71
CA ASN A 374 -3.99 12.73 13.57
C ASN A 374 -5.12 11.87 14.18
N GLY A 375 -4.81 10.84 14.96
CA GLY A 375 -5.83 9.97 15.55
C GLY A 375 -6.60 9.11 14.56
N GLY A 376 -6.10 8.95 13.33
CA GLY A 376 -6.72 8.14 12.27
C GLY A 376 -7.73 8.88 11.40
N ALA A 377 -7.94 10.19 11.61
CA ALA A 377 -8.84 10.98 10.76
C ALA A 377 -8.39 10.96 9.29
N PRO A 378 -9.33 11.03 8.33
CA PRO A 378 -9.01 11.03 6.91
C PRO A 378 -8.06 12.17 6.52
N ILE A 379 -7.11 11.85 5.66
CA ILE A 379 -6.16 12.78 5.07
C ILE A 379 -6.38 12.91 3.57
N GLU A 380 -6.13 14.10 3.05
CA GLU A 380 -6.16 14.37 1.62
C GLU A 380 -4.81 14.05 0.99
N LEU A 381 -4.81 13.28 -0.09
CA LEU A 381 -3.62 12.97 -0.86
C LEU A 381 -3.69 13.68 -2.22
N PRO A 382 -2.80 14.64 -2.48
CA PRO A 382 -2.86 15.46 -3.68
C PRO A 382 -2.26 14.77 -4.91
N TYR A 383 -2.74 15.15 -6.09
CA TYR A 383 -2.18 14.75 -7.38
C TYR A 383 -0.71 15.14 -7.54
N SER A 384 -0.35 16.32 -7.09
CA SER A 384 1.02 16.82 -7.10
C SER A 384 2.02 15.93 -6.35
N SER A 385 1.55 15.04 -5.46
CA SER A 385 2.41 14.07 -4.80
C SER A 385 2.74 12.82 -5.66
N VAL A 386 2.02 12.58 -6.74
CA VAL A 386 2.33 11.51 -7.71
C VAL A 386 2.90 12.06 -9.02
N LEU A 387 3.04 13.38 -9.13
CA LEU A 387 3.53 14.08 -10.31
C LEU A 387 5.02 14.35 -10.16
N PRO A 388 5.90 13.74 -10.98
CA PRO A 388 7.34 13.97 -10.90
C PRO A 388 7.72 15.36 -11.44
N GLN A 389 8.61 16.06 -10.73
CA GLN A 389 9.20 17.29 -11.26
C GLN A 389 9.97 16.99 -12.56
N LYS A 390 9.93 17.94 -13.50
CA LYS A 390 10.75 17.95 -14.72
C LYS A 390 10.50 16.84 -15.73
N VAL A 391 9.58 15.93 -15.48
CA VAL A 391 9.29 14.81 -16.40
C VAL A 391 7.82 14.82 -16.78
N GLU A 392 7.56 14.97 -18.07
CA GLU A 392 6.21 14.98 -18.63
C GLU A 392 5.71 13.57 -18.94
N ASN A 393 4.39 13.38 -18.84
CA ASN A 393 3.67 12.17 -19.17
C ASN A 393 4.05 10.93 -18.33
N LEU A 394 4.57 11.18 -17.12
CA LEU A 394 4.86 10.16 -16.13
C LEU A 394 4.05 10.45 -14.84
N LEU A 395 3.47 9.42 -14.23
CA LEU A 395 2.84 9.45 -12.91
C LEU A 395 3.39 8.34 -12.05
N CYS A 396 3.54 8.57 -10.74
CA CYS A 396 4.24 7.66 -9.83
C CYS A 396 3.42 7.36 -8.56
N PRO A 397 2.26 6.68 -8.67
CA PRO A 397 1.46 6.29 -7.52
C PRO A 397 2.04 5.03 -6.84
N GLY A 398 1.68 4.85 -5.58
CA GLY A 398 2.10 3.68 -4.80
C GLY A 398 3.02 4.05 -3.65
N ARG A 399 3.67 3.06 -3.02
CA ARG A 399 4.48 3.30 -1.81
C ARG A 399 5.67 4.24 -2.01
N HIS A 400 6.08 4.48 -3.25
CA HIS A 400 7.21 5.33 -3.62
C HIS A 400 6.79 6.74 -4.08
N PHE A 401 5.53 7.12 -3.88
CA PHE A 401 5.08 8.47 -4.18
C PHE A 401 5.88 9.54 -3.42
N SER A 402 5.66 10.80 -3.73
CA SER A 402 6.41 11.91 -3.14
C SER A 402 6.00 12.14 -1.69
N VAL A 403 6.82 11.65 -0.77
CA VAL A 403 6.58 11.72 0.67
C VAL A 403 7.89 11.87 1.43
N ASP A 404 7.88 12.61 2.53
CA ASP A 404 9.06 12.73 3.37
C ASP A 404 9.40 11.42 4.11
N ALA A 405 10.63 11.34 4.60
CA ALA A 405 11.15 10.16 5.28
C ALA A 405 10.40 9.83 6.58
N GLU A 406 9.90 10.82 7.30
CA GLU A 406 9.23 10.63 8.57
C GLU A 406 7.78 10.15 8.43
N THR A 407 7.18 10.40 7.28
CA THR A 407 5.76 10.17 7.00
C THR A 407 5.51 8.87 6.25
N VAL A 408 6.49 8.41 5.46
CA VAL A 408 6.33 7.28 4.53
C VAL A 408 5.68 6.04 5.16
N SER A 409 6.07 5.66 6.37
CA SER A 409 5.54 4.44 7.02
C SER A 409 4.05 4.48 7.35
N GLY A 410 3.44 5.66 7.37
CA GLY A 410 2.04 5.84 7.77
C GLY A 410 1.09 6.10 6.62
N VAL A 411 1.59 6.58 5.48
CA VAL A 411 0.77 6.98 4.33
C VAL A 411 1.05 6.17 3.07
N THR A 412 1.88 5.15 3.15
CA THR A 412 2.16 4.21 2.06
C THR A 412 1.55 2.83 2.30
N LEU A 413 0.47 2.80 3.07
CA LEU A 413 -0.28 1.58 3.30
C LEU A 413 -1.15 1.24 2.09
N ILE A 414 -1.68 0.06 2.08
CA ILE A 414 -2.45 -0.49 0.95
C ILE A 414 -3.59 0.45 0.51
N PRO A 415 -4.45 1.00 1.41
CA PRO A 415 -5.52 1.90 1.01
C PRO A 415 -5.03 3.13 0.25
N GLN A 416 -3.99 3.78 0.76
CA GLN A 416 -3.43 4.97 0.13
C GLN A 416 -2.83 4.65 -1.25
N CYS A 417 -2.14 3.50 -1.38
CA CYS A 417 -1.60 3.07 -2.66
C CYS A 417 -2.70 2.81 -3.69
N ILE A 418 -3.83 2.19 -3.29
CA ILE A 418 -4.98 1.96 -4.17
C ILE A 418 -5.60 3.28 -4.62
N GLY A 419 -5.87 4.19 -3.67
CA GLY A 419 -6.48 5.48 -3.98
C GLY A 419 -5.60 6.35 -4.88
N LEU A 420 -4.29 6.44 -4.60
CA LEU A 420 -3.35 7.15 -5.46
C LEU A 420 -3.26 6.51 -6.85
N GLY A 421 -3.31 5.16 -6.92
CA GLY A 421 -3.35 4.44 -8.18
C GLY A 421 -4.60 4.75 -8.99
N GLN A 422 -5.77 4.67 -8.35
CA GLN A 422 -7.05 4.99 -8.99
C GLN A 422 -7.08 6.45 -9.48
N GLY A 423 -6.63 7.40 -8.66
CA GLY A 423 -6.53 8.81 -9.05
C GLY A 423 -5.57 9.05 -10.21
N ALA A 424 -4.40 8.42 -10.20
CA ALA A 424 -3.42 8.52 -11.29
C ALA A 424 -3.93 7.90 -12.60
N GLY A 425 -4.66 6.77 -12.52
CA GLY A 425 -5.27 6.13 -13.69
C GLY A 425 -6.30 7.03 -14.37
N VAL A 426 -7.20 7.63 -13.58
CA VAL A 426 -8.19 8.61 -14.13
C VAL A 426 -7.48 9.82 -14.70
N ALA A 427 -6.45 10.36 -14.03
CA ALA A 427 -5.68 11.49 -14.52
C ALA A 427 -4.99 11.19 -15.86
N ALA A 428 -4.39 10.00 -16.00
CA ALA A 428 -3.81 9.55 -17.27
C ALA A 428 -4.85 9.48 -18.39
N ALA A 429 -6.05 8.98 -18.10
CA ALA A 429 -7.13 8.94 -19.08
C ALA A 429 -7.60 10.33 -19.52
N VAL A 430 -7.70 11.28 -18.59
CA VAL A 430 -8.03 12.68 -18.89
C VAL A 430 -6.94 13.30 -19.77
N CYS A 431 -5.65 13.09 -19.45
CA CYS A 431 -4.54 13.57 -20.28
C CYS A 431 -4.64 13.06 -21.72
N VAL A 432 -4.90 11.76 -21.90
CA VAL A 432 -5.02 11.14 -23.22
C VAL A 432 -6.21 11.73 -24.00
N LYS A 433 -7.38 11.82 -23.36
CA LYS A 433 -8.61 12.33 -23.99
C LYS A 433 -8.53 13.81 -24.38
N ASP A 434 -7.92 14.61 -23.53
CA ASP A 434 -7.80 16.07 -23.76
C ASP A 434 -6.54 16.41 -24.60
N GLY A 435 -5.68 15.44 -24.93
CA GLY A 435 -4.43 15.67 -25.66
C GLY A 435 -3.46 16.58 -24.90
N THR A 436 -3.45 16.48 -23.58
CA THR A 436 -2.62 17.33 -22.70
C THR A 436 -1.55 16.50 -21.99
N THR A 437 -0.61 17.16 -21.32
CA THR A 437 0.43 16.50 -20.52
C THR A 437 -0.02 16.32 -19.06
N THR A 438 0.71 15.50 -18.32
CA THR A 438 0.42 15.24 -16.90
C THR A 438 0.50 16.50 -16.03
N HIS A 439 1.34 17.48 -16.36
CA HIS A 439 1.40 18.76 -15.63
C HIS A 439 0.24 19.72 -15.97
N ASN A 440 -0.45 19.51 -17.07
CA ASN A 440 -1.54 20.35 -17.54
C ASN A 440 -2.91 19.69 -17.49
N VAL A 441 -3.05 18.59 -16.75
CA VAL A 441 -4.32 17.87 -16.61
C VAL A 441 -5.37 18.72 -15.91
N ASP A 442 -6.60 18.66 -16.40
CA ASP A 442 -7.76 19.27 -15.73
C ASP A 442 -8.15 18.44 -14.49
N ILE A 443 -7.64 18.84 -13.36
CA ILE A 443 -7.88 18.16 -12.07
C ILE A 443 -9.37 18.14 -11.69
N LYS A 444 -10.16 19.11 -12.11
CA LYS A 444 -11.61 19.12 -11.81
C LYS A 444 -12.34 18.04 -12.60
N LYS A 445 -11.91 17.75 -13.82
CA LYS A 445 -12.43 16.59 -14.58
C LYS A 445 -12.03 15.29 -13.90
N VAL A 446 -10.79 15.15 -13.45
CA VAL A 446 -10.30 13.97 -12.71
C VAL A 446 -11.15 13.73 -11.45
N GLN A 447 -11.32 14.75 -10.62
CA GLN A 447 -12.13 14.68 -9.40
C GLN A 447 -13.59 14.31 -9.69
N LYS A 448 -14.17 14.89 -10.74
CA LYS A 448 -15.54 14.57 -11.15
C LYS A 448 -15.68 13.08 -11.52
N ILE A 449 -14.82 12.55 -12.39
CA ILE A 449 -14.85 11.14 -12.80
C ILE A 449 -14.67 10.23 -11.58
N LEU A 450 -13.71 10.51 -10.70
CA LEU A 450 -13.49 9.75 -9.48
C LEU A 450 -14.76 9.67 -8.63
N CYS A 451 -15.43 10.79 -8.42
CA CYS A 451 -16.60 10.86 -7.54
C CYS A 451 -17.87 10.31 -8.17
N THR A 452 -18.13 10.61 -9.46
CA THR A 452 -19.43 10.33 -10.09
C THR A 452 -19.47 9.02 -10.88
N GLU A 453 -18.32 8.54 -11.35
CA GLU A 453 -18.24 7.35 -12.20
C GLU A 453 -17.53 6.17 -11.51
N GLN A 454 -16.62 6.46 -10.55
CA GLN A 454 -15.81 5.42 -9.89
C GLN A 454 -16.03 5.31 -8.38
N ASP A 455 -17.05 5.95 -7.84
CA ASP A 455 -17.47 5.90 -6.42
C ASP A 455 -16.36 6.20 -5.40
N VAL A 456 -15.39 7.06 -5.75
CA VAL A 456 -14.33 7.48 -4.84
C VAL A 456 -14.79 8.67 -4.03
N PRO A 457 -14.87 8.60 -2.70
CA PRO A 457 -15.20 9.77 -1.90
C PRO A 457 -14.01 10.73 -1.88
N LEU A 458 -14.26 11.98 -2.21
CA LEU A 458 -13.29 13.05 -2.08
C LEU A 458 -13.90 14.18 -1.23
N PRO A 459 -13.10 14.92 -0.47
CA PRO A 459 -13.62 16.04 0.30
C PRO A 459 -14.12 17.15 -0.64
N ARG A 460 -15.15 17.87 -0.19
CA ARG A 460 -15.72 19.02 -0.93
C ARG A 460 -16.31 18.67 -2.31
N GLN A 461 -16.81 17.46 -2.47
CA GLN A 461 -17.49 16.96 -3.67
C GLN A 461 -18.94 16.59 -3.34
N GLU A 462 -19.78 16.40 -4.37
CA GLU A 462 -21.20 16.08 -4.21
C GLU A 462 -21.45 14.75 -3.48
N ASN A 463 -20.53 13.78 -3.60
CA ASN A 463 -20.61 12.48 -2.95
C ASN A 463 -19.99 12.46 -1.54
N THR A 464 -19.56 13.59 -1.01
CA THR A 464 -19.01 13.69 0.35
C THR A 464 -20.15 13.64 1.38
N ASP A 465 -20.01 12.80 2.40
CA ASP A 465 -20.97 12.75 3.51
C ASP A 465 -20.94 14.07 4.30
N PRO A 466 -22.06 14.82 4.38
CA PRO A 466 -22.09 16.11 5.08
C PRO A 466 -21.81 16.00 6.59
N GLU A 467 -22.18 14.88 7.21
CA GLU A 467 -21.92 14.66 8.63
C GLU A 467 -20.43 14.40 8.90
N LEU A 468 -19.77 13.65 7.99
CA LEU A 468 -18.31 13.47 8.04
C LEU A 468 -17.58 14.81 7.91
N VAL A 469 -18.00 15.67 6.99
CA VAL A 469 -17.44 17.02 6.82
C VAL A 469 -17.56 17.81 8.12
N ARG A 470 -18.75 17.83 8.71
CA ARG A 470 -19.00 18.53 9.98
C ARG A 470 -18.10 18.00 11.12
N GLU A 471 -18.03 16.68 11.28
CA GLU A 471 -17.14 16.10 12.31
C GLU A 471 -15.67 16.43 12.07
N LEU A 472 -15.21 16.48 10.80
CA LEU A 472 -13.84 16.84 10.47
C LEU A 472 -13.55 18.34 10.66
N GLU A 473 -14.51 19.23 10.46
CA GLU A 473 -14.36 20.66 10.74
C GLU A 473 -14.17 20.92 12.24
N GLU A 474 -14.85 20.15 13.09
CA GLU A 474 -14.71 20.22 14.53
C GLU A 474 -13.47 19.48 15.04
N TYR A 475 -12.87 18.60 14.22
CA TYR A 475 -11.78 17.72 14.60
C TYR A 475 -10.46 18.50 14.67
N LYS A 476 -9.81 18.45 15.82
CA LYS A 476 -8.55 19.15 16.06
C LYS A 476 -7.36 18.25 15.67
N TYR A 477 -7.00 18.27 14.41
CA TYR A 477 -5.82 17.58 13.92
C TYR A 477 -4.59 17.93 14.78
N GLY A 478 -3.78 16.94 15.08
CA GLY A 478 -2.52 17.14 15.79
C GLY A 478 -2.60 17.23 17.31
N THR A 479 -3.77 17.01 17.93
CA THR A 479 -3.91 17.09 19.40
C THR A 479 -3.79 15.74 20.12
N TYR A 480 -3.84 14.63 19.39
CA TYR A 480 -4.03 13.28 19.95
C TYR A 480 -2.76 12.61 20.45
N THR A 481 -1.59 13.03 20.01
CA THR A 481 -0.33 12.47 20.42
C THR A 481 0.70 13.54 20.78
N ASP A 482 1.64 13.25 21.66
CA ASP A 482 2.73 14.18 21.95
C ASP A 482 3.63 14.44 20.75
N ALA A 483 3.72 13.48 19.82
CA ALA A 483 4.41 13.66 18.54
C ALA A 483 3.71 14.70 17.66
N ALA A 484 2.39 14.66 17.59
CA ALA A 484 1.59 15.63 16.85
C ALA A 484 1.73 17.05 17.45
N LYS A 485 1.64 17.16 18.77
CA LYS A 485 1.84 18.43 19.48
C LYS A 485 3.22 19.02 19.21
N ARG A 486 4.28 18.18 19.27
CA ARG A 486 5.64 18.64 18.94
C ARG A 486 5.78 19.08 17.49
N CYS A 487 5.16 18.37 16.55
CA CYS A 487 5.19 18.73 15.14
C CYS A 487 4.52 20.08 14.89
N ARG A 488 3.37 20.33 15.50
CA ARG A 488 2.67 21.62 15.43
C ARG A 488 3.47 22.74 16.07
N ALA A 489 4.00 22.53 17.27
CA ALA A 489 4.82 23.53 17.96
C ALA A 489 6.07 23.89 17.13
N ALA A 490 6.72 22.91 16.52
CA ALA A 490 7.86 23.15 15.61
C ALA A 490 7.47 23.97 14.35
N ALA A 491 6.21 23.89 13.93
CA ALA A 491 5.66 24.66 12.81
C ALA A 491 5.10 26.03 13.25
N GLY A 492 5.18 26.39 14.54
CA GLY A 492 4.62 27.64 15.06
C GLY A 492 3.09 27.68 15.10
N LEU A 493 2.46 26.52 15.12
CA LEU A 493 1.01 26.37 15.14
C LEU A 493 0.54 26.10 16.57
N ASP A 494 0.07 27.14 17.25
CA ASP A 494 -0.61 27.02 18.54
C ASP A 494 -2.12 26.79 18.34
N TRP A 495 -2.69 25.94 19.21
CA TRP A 495 -4.13 25.76 19.32
C TRP A 495 -4.67 26.46 20.54
#